data_81af465d14e0d480c7e548fef8f0e6da
#
_entry.id   81af465d14e0d480c7e548fef8f0e6da
#
_cell.length_a   1.000
_cell.length_b   1.000
_cell.length_c   1.000
_cell.angle_alpha   90.00
_cell.angle_beta   90.00
_cell.angle_gamma   90.00
#
_symmetry.space_group_name_H-M   'P 1'
#
loop_
_entity.id
_entity.type
_entity.pdbx_description
1 polymer ?
#
loop_
_entity_poly.entity_id
_entity_poly.type
_entity_poly.pdbx_seq_one_letter_code
_entity_poly.pdbx_strand_id
1 'polypeptide(L)'
;MASTSIDYLEKYSNDASIKNLGTIKEADLEAVMECEPDIIFIGGRLSKSYDALSEIAPVVYLATDTNEGLVNSVSKNAKTIASIFGMEDKVDSLMSDFGARIDTIKKISSGKTALVGMTTSGSFNLLGNDGRCSLIGVEAGFNNLTAAGSTSTHGNESSFETVVQQNPDYIFVMDRDSAISTAGAKNAKEIVENELVKTTDAYKNNHIIYLEHSNVWYTAEGGIQALDIMLTDLEKGLK
;
A
#
# COMPACT_ATOMS: atom_id res chain seq x y z
N MET A 1 7.23 -17.95 -9.23
CA MET A 1 6.47 -16.79 -8.67
C MET A 1 5.21 -17.33 -8.00
N ALA A 2 4.75 -16.71 -6.90
CA ALA A 2 3.46 -17.09 -6.31
C ALA A 2 2.30 -16.85 -7.29
N SER A 3 1.26 -17.70 -7.24
CA SER A 3 0.04 -17.50 -8.02
C SER A 3 -0.66 -16.21 -7.65
N THR A 4 -1.14 -15.46 -8.61
CA THR A 4 -1.80 -14.17 -8.41
C THR A 4 -2.82 -13.88 -9.49
N SER A 5 -3.88 -13.17 -9.14
CA SER A 5 -4.87 -12.62 -10.06
C SER A 5 -4.77 -11.08 -10.16
N ILE A 6 -3.68 -10.49 -9.65
CA ILE A 6 -3.48 -9.03 -9.64
C ILE A 6 -3.10 -8.58 -11.06
N ASP A 7 -3.80 -7.58 -11.57
CA ASP A 7 -3.70 -7.10 -12.95
C ASP A 7 -2.29 -6.64 -13.37
N TYR A 8 -1.59 -5.87 -12.53
CA TYR A 8 -0.21 -5.43 -12.86
C TYR A 8 0.82 -6.56 -12.88
N LEU A 9 0.47 -7.76 -12.39
CA LEU A 9 1.29 -8.99 -12.48
C LEU A 9 0.82 -9.96 -13.57
N GLU A 10 -0.25 -9.63 -14.29
CA GLU A 10 -0.86 -10.53 -15.30
C GLU A 10 0.15 -11.00 -16.36
N LYS A 11 1.03 -10.11 -16.83
CA LYS A 11 2.08 -10.46 -17.78
C LYS A 11 3.02 -11.55 -17.28
N TYR A 12 3.21 -11.67 -15.97
CA TYR A 12 4.05 -12.70 -15.36
C TYR A 12 3.26 -13.97 -15.04
N SER A 13 2.00 -13.85 -14.63
CA SER A 13 1.15 -15.01 -14.34
C SER A 13 0.72 -15.75 -15.62
N ASN A 14 0.69 -15.06 -16.75
CA ASN A 14 0.39 -15.64 -18.07
C ASN A 14 1.64 -16.12 -18.83
N ASP A 15 2.84 -15.89 -18.30
CA ASP A 15 4.09 -16.35 -18.93
C ASP A 15 4.39 -17.79 -18.54
N ALA A 16 4.32 -18.70 -19.50
CA ALA A 16 4.58 -20.13 -19.31
C ALA A 16 6.03 -20.46 -18.86
N SER A 17 6.97 -19.53 -19.03
CA SER A 17 8.35 -19.69 -18.54
C SER A 17 8.47 -19.42 -17.03
N ILE A 18 7.47 -18.79 -16.42
CA ILE A 18 7.44 -18.46 -15.00
C ILE A 18 6.69 -19.54 -14.22
N LYS A 19 7.44 -20.32 -13.46
CA LYS A 19 6.88 -21.42 -12.67
C LYS A 19 6.02 -20.90 -11.51
N ASN A 20 4.88 -21.53 -11.27
CA ASN A 20 4.07 -21.29 -10.07
C ASN A 20 4.75 -21.93 -8.86
N LEU A 21 5.00 -21.17 -7.80
CA LEU A 21 5.69 -21.59 -6.58
C LEU A 21 4.78 -21.61 -5.35
N GLY A 22 3.45 -21.76 -5.58
CA GLY A 22 2.45 -21.74 -4.51
C GLY A 22 1.69 -20.43 -4.44
N THR A 23 1.29 -20.03 -3.23
CA THR A 23 0.50 -18.85 -2.96
C THR A 23 1.29 -17.81 -2.15
N ILE A 24 0.72 -16.62 -1.96
CA ILE A 24 1.31 -15.60 -1.07
C ILE A 24 1.33 -16.01 0.42
N LYS A 25 0.67 -17.10 0.80
CA LYS A 25 0.57 -17.59 2.18
C LYS A 25 1.30 -18.91 2.39
N GLU A 26 1.54 -19.67 1.34
CA GLU A 26 2.09 -21.01 1.39
C GLU A 26 2.97 -21.25 0.16
N ALA A 27 4.24 -21.56 0.41
CA ALA A 27 5.19 -21.92 -0.64
C ALA A 27 5.05 -23.40 -0.99
N ASP A 28 5.10 -23.72 -2.29
CA ASP A 28 5.28 -25.08 -2.80
C ASP A 28 6.77 -25.40 -2.81
N LEU A 29 7.24 -26.08 -1.76
CA LEU A 29 8.66 -26.37 -1.57
C LEU A 29 9.23 -27.27 -2.66
N GLU A 30 8.42 -28.21 -3.22
CA GLU A 30 8.84 -29.08 -4.31
C GLU A 30 9.06 -28.25 -5.58
N ALA A 31 8.10 -27.38 -5.92
CA ALA A 31 8.23 -26.52 -7.07
C ALA A 31 9.38 -25.49 -6.92
N VAL A 32 9.67 -25.01 -5.71
CA VAL A 32 10.84 -24.16 -5.44
C VAL A 32 12.13 -24.93 -5.66
N MET A 33 12.23 -26.15 -5.11
CA MET A 33 13.42 -27.02 -5.24
C MET A 33 13.72 -27.38 -6.70
N GLU A 34 12.67 -27.71 -7.47
CA GLU A 34 12.80 -27.98 -8.91
C GLU A 34 13.28 -26.78 -9.75
N CYS A 35 13.17 -25.56 -9.24
CA CYS A 35 13.70 -24.37 -9.90
C CYS A 35 15.20 -24.19 -9.71
N GLU A 36 15.84 -24.93 -8.80
CA GLU A 36 17.26 -24.80 -8.46
C GLU A 36 17.69 -23.32 -8.27
N PRO A 37 17.02 -22.55 -7.35
CA PRO A 37 17.26 -21.13 -7.25
C PRO A 37 18.61 -20.80 -6.63
N ASP A 38 19.30 -19.78 -7.11
CA ASP A 38 20.49 -19.21 -6.48
C ASP A 38 20.13 -18.38 -5.24
N ILE A 39 18.91 -17.79 -5.22
CA ILE A 39 18.41 -16.93 -4.15
C ILE A 39 16.88 -16.94 -4.13
N ILE A 40 16.30 -16.84 -2.92
CA ILE A 40 14.85 -16.80 -2.70
C ILE A 40 14.48 -15.50 -1.99
N PHE A 41 13.54 -14.75 -2.57
CA PHE A 41 12.98 -13.55 -1.96
C PHE A 41 11.60 -13.84 -1.39
N ILE A 42 11.37 -13.53 -0.10
CA ILE A 42 10.06 -13.70 0.53
C ILE A 42 9.62 -12.42 1.25
N GLY A 43 8.31 -12.22 1.31
CA GLY A 43 7.68 -11.15 2.09
C GLY A 43 7.10 -11.66 3.41
N GLY A 44 6.52 -10.75 4.20
CA GLY A 44 6.06 -11.01 5.58
C GLY A 44 5.07 -12.17 5.72
N ARG A 45 4.23 -12.44 4.72
CA ARG A 45 3.24 -13.53 4.76
C ARG A 45 3.86 -14.93 4.71
N LEU A 46 5.08 -15.06 4.17
CA LEU A 46 5.84 -16.31 4.07
C LEU A 46 6.90 -16.44 5.19
N SER A 47 6.88 -15.61 6.21
CA SER A 47 7.85 -15.67 7.32
C SER A 47 7.97 -17.05 7.95
N LYS A 48 6.85 -17.80 8.07
CA LYS A 48 6.81 -19.16 8.61
C LYS A 48 7.51 -20.20 7.73
N SER A 49 7.68 -19.90 6.44
CA SER A 49 8.36 -20.80 5.50
C SER A 49 9.86 -20.51 5.39
N TYR A 50 10.37 -19.52 6.15
CA TYR A 50 11.77 -19.06 6.05
C TYR A 50 12.76 -20.21 6.24
N ASP A 51 12.63 -20.98 7.32
CA ASP A 51 13.58 -22.06 7.66
C ASP A 51 13.57 -23.16 6.59
N ALA A 52 12.37 -23.61 6.17
CA ALA A 52 12.25 -24.64 5.14
C ALA A 52 12.79 -24.19 3.77
N LEU A 53 12.57 -22.92 3.39
CA LEU A 53 13.10 -22.35 2.16
C LEU A 53 14.63 -22.17 2.24
N SER A 54 15.17 -21.89 3.43
CA SER A 54 16.62 -21.73 3.64
C SER A 54 17.40 -23.04 3.50
N GLU A 55 16.74 -24.19 3.60
CA GLU A 55 17.33 -25.50 3.28
C GLU A 55 17.54 -25.70 1.78
N ILE A 56 16.82 -24.95 0.94
CA ILE A 56 16.90 -25.06 -0.53
C ILE A 56 17.95 -24.08 -1.08
N ALA A 57 17.87 -22.79 -0.69
CA ALA A 57 18.79 -21.75 -1.15
C ALA A 57 18.80 -20.55 -0.17
N PRO A 58 19.79 -19.62 -0.29
CA PRO A 58 19.80 -18.38 0.51
C PRO A 58 18.49 -17.61 0.41
N VAL A 59 17.90 -17.25 1.56
CA VAL A 59 16.62 -16.52 1.62
C VAL A 59 16.84 -15.07 2.04
N VAL A 60 16.29 -14.14 1.29
CA VAL A 60 16.21 -12.72 1.62
C VAL A 60 14.78 -12.38 2.05
N TYR A 61 14.63 -11.97 3.30
CA TYR A 61 13.34 -11.59 3.88
C TYR A 61 13.11 -10.08 3.75
N LEU A 62 12.07 -9.68 3.00
CA LEU A 62 11.77 -8.31 2.59
C LEU A 62 10.39 -7.88 3.12
N ALA A 63 10.15 -8.03 4.42
CA ALA A 63 8.93 -7.52 5.02
C ALA A 63 8.97 -5.99 5.13
N THR A 64 7.79 -5.36 5.02
CA THR A 64 7.61 -3.95 5.36
C THR A 64 7.49 -3.82 6.87
N ASP A 65 8.29 -2.96 7.48
CA ASP A 65 8.23 -2.60 8.90
C ASP A 65 7.62 -1.20 9.06
N THR A 66 6.38 -1.14 9.48
CA THR A 66 5.66 0.12 9.68
C THR A 66 6.17 0.93 10.87
N ASN A 67 6.92 0.32 11.82
CA ASN A 67 7.53 1.06 12.94
C ASN A 67 8.67 1.98 12.48
N GLU A 68 9.38 1.61 11.40
CA GLU A 68 10.42 2.42 10.80
C GLU A 68 9.85 3.45 9.79
N GLY A 69 8.54 3.41 9.51
CA GLY A 69 7.87 4.13 8.43
C GLY A 69 8.01 3.41 7.08
N LEU A 70 7.02 3.62 6.20
CA LEU A 70 6.95 2.93 4.91
C LEU A 70 8.14 3.25 4.02
N VAL A 71 8.50 4.54 3.89
CA VAL A 71 9.58 4.99 3.01
C VAL A 71 10.93 4.44 3.43
N ASN A 72 11.23 4.44 4.74
CA ASN A 72 12.48 3.86 5.26
C ASN A 72 12.53 2.35 5.04
N SER A 73 11.42 1.66 5.26
CA SER A 73 11.33 0.22 5.04
C SER A 73 11.52 -0.16 3.57
N VAL A 74 10.89 0.58 2.65
CA VAL A 74 11.07 0.40 1.19
C VAL A 74 12.52 0.67 0.79
N SER A 75 13.13 1.74 1.30
CA SER A 75 14.54 2.07 1.04
C SER A 75 15.47 0.94 1.46
N LYS A 76 15.32 0.43 2.68
CA LYS A 76 16.13 -0.66 3.23
C LYS A 76 16.01 -1.94 2.40
N ASN A 77 14.79 -2.34 2.07
CA ASN A 77 14.53 -3.52 1.25
C ASN A 77 15.09 -3.37 -0.17
N ALA A 78 14.88 -2.20 -0.79
CA ALA A 78 15.41 -1.92 -2.12
C ALA A 78 16.94 -1.90 -2.15
N LYS A 79 17.61 -1.33 -1.13
CA LYS A 79 19.08 -1.36 -1.00
C LYS A 79 19.61 -2.78 -0.79
N THR A 80 18.92 -3.59 -0.02
CA THR A 80 19.28 -5.02 0.15
C THR A 80 19.25 -5.75 -1.19
N ILE A 81 18.22 -5.54 -2.02
CA ILE A 81 18.18 -6.13 -3.37
C ILE A 81 19.29 -5.51 -4.25
N ALA A 82 19.43 -4.20 -4.24
CA ALA A 82 20.39 -3.48 -5.06
C ALA A 82 21.85 -3.93 -4.80
N SER A 83 22.21 -4.21 -3.56
CA SER A 83 23.56 -4.69 -3.19
C SER A 83 23.90 -6.05 -3.79
N ILE A 84 22.89 -6.87 -4.11
CA ILE A 84 23.11 -8.17 -4.79
C ILE A 84 23.43 -7.96 -6.27
N PHE A 85 22.88 -6.91 -6.88
CA PHE A 85 22.96 -6.65 -8.31
C PHE A 85 23.85 -5.44 -8.70
N GLY A 86 24.52 -4.80 -7.73
CA GLY A 86 25.36 -3.61 -7.96
C GLY A 86 24.55 -2.40 -8.46
N MET A 87 23.37 -2.17 -7.89
CA MET A 87 22.42 -1.12 -8.31
C MET A 87 22.14 -0.08 -7.22
N GLU A 88 23.02 0.04 -6.21
CA GLU A 88 22.81 0.90 -5.04
C GLU A 88 22.61 2.37 -5.42
N ASP A 89 23.43 2.89 -6.33
CA ASP A 89 23.35 4.29 -6.79
C ASP A 89 21.98 4.62 -7.41
N LYS A 90 21.38 3.65 -8.10
CA LYS A 90 20.04 3.81 -8.68
C LYS A 90 18.98 3.94 -7.59
N VAL A 91 19.08 3.14 -6.55
CA VAL A 91 18.15 3.21 -5.40
C VAL A 91 18.33 4.54 -4.68
N ASP A 92 19.58 4.96 -4.42
CA ASP A 92 19.86 6.23 -3.75
C ASP A 92 19.29 7.42 -4.53
N SER A 93 19.44 7.43 -5.85
CA SER A 93 18.85 8.47 -6.71
C SER A 93 17.33 8.51 -6.62
N LEU A 94 16.65 7.35 -6.70
CA LEU A 94 15.20 7.27 -6.59
C LEU A 94 14.70 7.71 -5.21
N MET A 95 15.35 7.29 -4.15
CA MET A 95 14.97 7.66 -2.78
C MET A 95 15.16 9.15 -2.51
N SER A 96 16.19 9.78 -3.11
CA SER A 96 16.41 11.23 -3.05
C SER A 96 15.26 11.99 -3.74
N ASP A 97 14.83 11.53 -4.92
CA ASP A 97 13.68 12.11 -5.63
C ASP A 97 12.38 11.96 -4.83
N PHE A 98 12.10 10.78 -4.29
CA PHE A 98 10.92 10.55 -3.45
C PHE A 98 10.93 11.45 -2.21
N GLY A 99 12.08 11.67 -1.58
CA GLY A 99 12.22 12.61 -0.47
C GLY A 99 11.82 14.04 -0.85
N ALA A 100 12.28 14.54 -1.99
CA ALA A 100 11.94 15.86 -2.49
C ALA A 100 10.43 16.01 -2.80
N ARG A 101 9.81 14.97 -3.37
CA ARG A 101 8.38 14.92 -3.63
C ARG A 101 7.56 14.93 -2.33
N ILE A 102 7.95 14.12 -1.36
CA ILE A 102 7.35 14.09 -0.02
C ILE A 102 7.45 15.46 0.66
N ASP A 103 8.59 16.13 0.58
CA ASP A 103 8.77 17.47 1.16
C ASP A 103 7.86 18.52 0.46
N THR A 104 7.55 18.32 -0.80
CA THR A 104 6.59 19.16 -1.53
C THR A 104 5.16 18.90 -1.04
N ILE A 105 4.77 17.63 -0.86
CA ILE A 105 3.47 17.26 -0.31
C ILE A 105 3.31 17.79 1.13
N LYS A 106 4.36 17.70 1.96
CA LYS A 106 4.36 18.23 3.34
C LYS A 106 4.04 19.71 3.43
N LYS A 107 4.37 20.50 2.43
CA LYS A 107 4.00 21.93 2.41
C LYS A 107 2.49 22.13 2.28
N ILE A 108 1.81 21.22 1.57
CA ILE A 108 0.36 21.25 1.39
C ILE A 108 -0.34 20.70 2.64
N SER A 109 0.17 19.60 3.20
CA SER A 109 -0.43 18.90 4.33
C SER A 109 -0.22 19.60 5.68
N SER A 110 0.70 20.56 5.75
CA SER A 110 1.05 21.27 7.01
C SER A 110 -0.17 21.89 7.69
N GLY A 111 -0.47 21.39 8.90
CA GLY A 111 -1.63 21.82 9.69
C GLY A 111 -2.97 21.31 9.17
N LYS A 112 -2.99 20.44 8.18
CA LYS A 112 -4.21 19.87 7.61
C LYS A 112 -4.59 18.57 8.28
N THR A 113 -5.86 18.46 8.64
CA THR A 113 -6.46 17.22 9.15
C THR A 113 -6.91 16.32 8.01
N ALA A 114 -6.83 15.00 8.21
CA ALA A 114 -7.31 14.04 7.25
C ALA A 114 -8.03 12.87 7.93
N LEU A 115 -8.95 12.25 7.19
CA LEU A 115 -9.39 10.90 7.41
C LEU A 115 -8.88 10.05 6.25
N VAL A 116 -8.27 8.94 6.58
CA VAL A 116 -7.82 7.94 5.60
C VAL A 116 -8.71 6.73 5.76
N GLY A 117 -9.26 6.23 4.66
CA GLY A 117 -10.16 5.09 4.76
C GLY A 117 -10.18 4.23 3.51
N MET A 118 -10.80 3.07 3.68
CA MET A 118 -10.91 2.04 2.67
C MET A 118 -12.36 1.66 2.47
N THR A 119 -12.82 1.66 1.21
CA THR A 119 -14.12 1.08 0.89
C THR A 119 -13.97 -0.43 0.71
N THR A 120 -14.86 -1.17 1.36
CA THR A 120 -14.96 -2.63 1.25
C THR A 120 -16.37 -3.10 1.57
N SER A 121 -16.92 -3.97 0.73
CA SER A 121 -18.24 -4.57 0.94
C SER A 121 -19.36 -3.54 1.20
N GLY A 122 -19.27 -2.36 0.57
CA GLY A 122 -20.25 -1.28 0.72
C GLY A 122 -20.07 -0.39 1.96
N SER A 123 -19.04 -0.61 2.77
CA SER A 123 -18.68 0.18 3.96
C SER A 123 -17.46 1.05 3.70
N PHE A 124 -17.29 2.12 4.48
CA PHE A 124 -16.08 2.93 4.53
C PHE A 124 -15.42 2.77 5.90
N ASN A 125 -14.31 2.04 5.92
CA ASN A 125 -13.56 1.72 7.13
C ASN A 125 -12.37 2.65 7.28
N LEU A 126 -12.16 3.21 8.47
CA LEU A 126 -11.07 4.14 8.73
C LEU A 126 -9.75 3.39 8.99
N LEU A 127 -8.66 3.96 8.49
CA LEU A 127 -7.29 3.47 8.59
C LEU A 127 -6.47 4.40 9.48
N GLY A 128 -5.73 3.81 10.42
CA GLY A 128 -4.73 4.54 11.23
C GLY A 128 -3.41 4.72 10.47
N ASN A 129 -2.35 5.00 11.24
CA ASN A 129 -0.98 5.16 10.71
C ASN A 129 -0.12 3.90 10.89
N ASP A 130 -0.70 2.80 11.37
CA ASP A 130 -0.01 1.56 11.73
C ASP A 130 -0.10 0.46 10.65
N GLY A 131 -0.65 0.79 9.46
CA GLY A 131 -0.88 -0.18 8.40
C GLY A 131 -0.92 0.46 7.00
N ARG A 132 -1.87 -0.01 6.20
CA ARG A 132 -2.07 0.50 4.83
C ARG A 132 -2.32 1.99 4.80
N CYS A 133 -1.84 2.62 3.75
CA CYS A 133 -1.94 4.06 3.52
C CYS A 133 -1.24 4.91 4.60
N SER A 134 -0.38 4.32 5.44
CA SER A 134 0.39 5.05 6.47
C SER A 134 1.24 6.19 5.87
N LEU A 135 1.66 6.07 4.62
CA LEU A 135 2.36 7.12 3.85
C LEU A 135 1.66 8.49 3.97
N ILE A 136 0.33 8.52 4.01
CA ILE A 136 -0.46 9.76 4.04
C ILE A 136 -0.27 10.50 5.37
N GLY A 137 -0.37 9.78 6.49
CA GLY A 137 -0.24 10.39 7.82
C GLY A 137 1.22 10.53 8.27
N VAL A 138 2.03 9.49 8.05
CA VAL A 138 3.40 9.42 8.58
C VAL A 138 4.36 10.26 7.75
N GLU A 139 4.48 9.96 6.45
CA GLU A 139 5.48 10.58 5.61
C GLU A 139 4.96 11.84 4.90
N ALA A 140 3.73 11.82 4.37
CA ALA A 140 3.14 12.99 3.73
C ALA A 140 2.68 14.06 4.72
N GLY A 141 2.55 13.72 6.02
CA GLY A 141 2.40 14.69 7.10
C GLY A 141 1.00 15.23 7.35
N PHE A 142 -0.05 14.58 6.82
CA PHE A 142 -1.42 14.90 7.21
C PHE A 142 -1.69 14.45 8.64
N ASN A 143 -2.37 15.28 9.43
CA ASN A 143 -2.86 14.87 10.74
C ASN A 143 -4.04 13.91 10.57
N ASN A 144 -3.74 12.60 10.51
CA ASN A 144 -4.78 11.57 10.42
C ASN A 144 -5.53 11.48 11.75
N LEU A 145 -6.81 11.85 11.74
CA LEU A 145 -7.66 11.91 12.94
C LEU A 145 -7.94 10.53 13.56
N THR A 146 -7.61 9.45 12.85
CA THR A 146 -7.70 8.06 13.34
C THR A 146 -6.34 7.41 13.59
N ALA A 147 -5.26 8.20 13.69
CA ALA A 147 -3.90 7.71 13.92
C ALA A 147 -3.72 6.98 15.26
N ALA A 148 -4.56 7.28 16.25
CA ALA A 148 -4.47 6.66 17.58
C ALA A 148 -5.22 5.32 17.61
N GLY A 149 -4.50 4.25 17.92
CA GLY A 149 -5.06 2.92 18.08
C GLY A 149 -4.56 1.92 17.04
N SER A 150 -4.87 0.65 17.28
CA SER A 150 -4.55 -0.44 16.34
C SER A 150 -5.59 -0.50 15.22
N THR A 151 -5.12 -0.57 14.00
CA THR A 151 -5.98 -0.70 12.81
C THR A 151 -6.07 -2.17 12.37
N SER A 152 -7.28 -2.67 12.14
CA SER A 152 -7.45 -4.00 11.56
C SER A 152 -6.94 -4.02 10.09
N THR A 153 -6.65 -5.21 9.55
CA THR A 153 -6.17 -5.38 8.16
C THR A 153 -7.12 -4.74 7.12
N HIS A 154 -8.40 -4.59 7.45
CA HIS A 154 -9.44 -4.03 6.58
C HIS A 154 -10.00 -2.69 7.10
N GLY A 155 -9.24 -1.99 7.94
CA GLY A 155 -9.70 -0.79 8.61
C GLY A 155 -10.64 -1.10 9.78
N ASN A 156 -10.92 -0.09 10.56
CA ASN A 156 -11.89 -0.17 11.65
C ASN A 156 -13.23 0.37 11.15
N GLU A 157 -14.31 -0.38 11.40
CA GLU A 157 -15.65 0.08 11.06
C GLU A 157 -15.92 1.45 11.68
N SER A 158 -16.48 2.33 10.87
CA SER A 158 -16.84 3.68 11.29
C SER A 158 -18.17 4.06 10.65
N SER A 159 -18.92 4.90 11.34
CA SER A 159 -20.12 5.48 10.76
C SER A 159 -19.82 6.79 10.04
N PHE A 160 -20.64 7.15 9.07
CA PHE A 160 -20.51 8.44 8.39
C PHE A 160 -20.81 9.64 9.31
N GLU A 161 -21.56 9.43 10.40
CA GLU A 161 -21.74 10.41 11.47
C GLU A 161 -20.40 10.76 12.14
N THR A 162 -19.53 9.77 12.34
CA THR A 162 -18.17 10.01 12.85
C THR A 162 -17.35 10.88 11.88
N VAL A 163 -17.46 10.61 10.58
CA VAL A 163 -16.79 11.42 9.54
C VAL A 163 -17.27 12.88 9.59
N VAL A 164 -18.58 13.10 9.74
CA VAL A 164 -19.18 14.44 9.86
C VAL A 164 -18.75 15.12 11.15
N GLN A 165 -18.74 14.40 12.27
CA GLN A 165 -18.33 14.95 13.56
C GLN A 165 -16.88 15.41 13.58
N GLN A 166 -15.99 14.65 12.94
CA GLN A 166 -14.57 14.98 12.85
C GLN A 166 -14.28 16.10 11.85
N ASN A 167 -15.12 16.24 10.82
CA ASN A 167 -15.06 17.27 9.78
C ASN A 167 -13.64 17.57 9.30
N PRO A 168 -12.93 16.62 8.67
CA PRO A 168 -11.54 16.77 8.27
C PRO A 168 -11.37 17.76 7.11
N ASP A 169 -10.16 18.31 6.94
CA ASP A 169 -9.80 19.09 5.74
C ASP A 169 -9.75 18.21 4.48
N TYR A 170 -9.32 16.94 4.62
CA TYR A 170 -9.16 15.97 3.53
C TYR A 170 -9.74 14.61 3.89
N ILE A 171 -10.27 13.91 2.88
CA ILE A 171 -10.64 12.49 2.98
C ILE A 171 -9.91 11.73 1.89
N PHE A 172 -9.07 10.77 2.25
CA PHE A 172 -8.40 9.87 1.31
C PHE A 172 -9.11 8.53 1.28
N VAL A 173 -9.42 8.07 0.08
CA VAL A 173 -10.23 6.87 -0.14
C VAL A 173 -9.48 5.87 -0.99
N MET A 174 -9.18 4.70 -0.43
CA MET A 174 -8.69 3.54 -1.16
C MET A 174 -9.86 2.59 -1.46
N ASP A 175 -10.09 2.28 -2.72
CA ASP A 175 -11.13 1.33 -3.13
C ASP A 175 -10.58 -0.11 -3.16
N ARG A 176 -10.77 -0.84 -2.05
CA ARG A 176 -10.31 -2.23 -1.96
C ARG A 176 -11.04 -3.16 -2.93
N ASP A 177 -12.33 -2.98 -3.09
CA ASP A 177 -13.11 -3.89 -3.90
C ASP A 177 -12.72 -3.76 -5.39
N SER A 178 -12.40 -2.55 -5.83
CA SER A 178 -11.78 -2.30 -7.13
C SER A 178 -10.35 -2.89 -7.20
N ALA A 179 -9.55 -2.70 -6.14
CA ALA A 179 -8.16 -3.17 -6.08
C ALA A 179 -7.99 -4.69 -6.30
N ILE A 180 -9.00 -5.48 -5.93
CA ILE A 180 -9.01 -6.95 -6.09
C ILE A 180 -10.09 -7.44 -7.07
N SER A 181 -10.63 -6.52 -7.87
CA SER A 181 -11.62 -6.84 -8.92
C SER A 181 -12.85 -7.59 -8.40
N THR A 182 -13.40 -7.15 -7.25
CA THR A 182 -14.60 -7.76 -6.64
C THR A 182 -15.82 -7.55 -7.54
N ALA A 183 -16.38 -8.63 -8.04
CA ALA A 183 -17.54 -8.57 -8.93
C ALA A 183 -18.77 -7.98 -8.23
N GLY A 184 -19.45 -7.03 -8.88
CA GLY A 184 -20.67 -6.41 -8.37
C GLY A 184 -20.47 -5.43 -7.20
N ALA A 185 -19.25 -5.07 -6.88
CA ALA A 185 -18.97 -4.07 -5.86
C ALA A 185 -19.48 -2.68 -6.27
N LYS A 186 -19.94 -1.91 -5.28
CA LYS A 186 -20.27 -0.50 -5.48
C LYS A 186 -18.99 0.32 -5.66
N ASN A 187 -19.08 1.35 -6.47
CA ASN A 187 -17.98 2.32 -6.63
C ASN A 187 -17.74 3.06 -5.31
N ALA A 188 -16.47 3.29 -4.97
CA ALA A 188 -16.09 3.99 -3.74
C ALA A 188 -16.75 5.37 -3.61
N LYS A 189 -16.90 6.10 -4.73
CA LYS A 189 -17.55 7.40 -4.76
C LYS A 189 -19.02 7.33 -4.35
N GLU A 190 -19.76 6.31 -4.80
CA GLU A 190 -21.16 6.10 -4.43
C GLU A 190 -21.33 5.74 -2.93
N ILE A 191 -20.33 5.09 -2.34
CA ILE A 191 -20.33 4.76 -0.91
C ILE A 191 -20.04 6.00 -0.07
N VAL A 192 -19.01 6.74 -0.45
CA VAL A 192 -18.46 7.85 0.37
C VAL A 192 -19.27 9.14 0.21
N GLU A 193 -19.68 9.50 -1.01
CA GLU A 193 -20.39 10.77 -1.27
C GLU A 193 -21.91 10.68 -0.97
N ASN A 194 -22.24 10.24 0.22
CA ASN A 194 -23.63 10.26 0.71
C ASN A 194 -24.02 11.64 1.30
N GLU A 195 -25.29 11.82 1.64
CA GLU A 195 -25.82 13.11 2.11
C GLU A 195 -25.13 13.62 3.39
N LEU A 196 -24.62 12.73 4.24
CA LEU A 196 -23.86 13.13 5.44
C LEU A 196 -22.50 13.70 5.06
N VAL A 197 -21.73 12.97 4.27
CA VAL A 197 -20.37 13.40 3.87
C VAL A 197 -20.39 14.68 3.04
N LYS A 198 -21.44 14.92 2.25
CA LYS A 198 -21.63 16.19 1.52
C LYS A 198 -21.73 17.43 2.41
N THR A 199 -21.98 17.26 3.70
CA THR A 199 -21.99 18.37 4.66
C THR A 199 -20.60 18.77 5.15
N THR A 200 -19.58 17.92 4.95
CA THR A 200 -18.22 18.14 5.43
C THR A 200 -17.46 19.20 4.63
N ASP A 201 -16.44 19.79 5.24
CA ASP A 201 -15.57 20.75 4.58
C ASP A 201 -14.72 20.09 3.50
N ALA A 202 -14.29 18.84 3.70
CA ALA A 202 -13.59 18.07 2.68
C ALA A 202 -14.40 17.94 1.38
N TYR A 203 -15.71 17.64 1.46
CA TYR A 203 -16.55 17.56 0.28
C TYR A 203 -16.74 18.94 -0.38
N LYS A 204 -17.08 19.98 0.40
CA LYS A 204 -17.35 21.33 -0.11
C LYS A 204 -16.15 21.95 -0.82
N ASN A 205 -14.94 21.58 -0.39
CA ASN A 205 -13.69 22.08 -0.95
C ASN A 205 -13.11 21.16 -2.04
N ASN A 206 -13.78 20.09 -2.44
CA ASN A 206 -13.30 19.06 -3.37
C ASN A 206 -12.03 18.35 -2.89
N HIS A 207 -11.90 18.14 -1.59
CA HIS A 207 -10.76 17.47 -0.94
C HIS A 207 -11.06 16.00 -0.59
N ILE A 208 -12.00 15.36 -1.29
CA ILE A 208 -12.14 13.90 -1.23
C ILE A 208 -11.27 13.32 -2.35
N ILE A 209 -10.18 12.68 -1.96
CA ILE A 209 -9.18 12.15 -2.88
C ILE A 209 -9.35 10.65 -2.99
N TYR A 210 -9.76 10.18 -4.16
CA TYR A 210 -9.79 8.76 -4.51
C TYR A 210 -8.44 8.35 -5.05
N LEU A 211 -7.76 7.41 -4.38
CA LEU A 211 -6.44 6.92 -4.78
C LEU A 211 -6.58 6.13 -6.09
N GLU A 212 -6.00 6.67 -7.17
CA GLU A 212 -6.21 6.19 -8.54
C GLU A 212 -5.77 4.72 -8.70
N HIS A 213 -4.62 4.36 -8.14
CA HIS A 213 -4.05 3.02 -8.24
C HIS A 213 -4.33 2.21 -6.97
N SER A 214 -5.60 2.05 -6.59
CA SER A 214 -6.01 1.31 -5.38
C SER A 214 -5.41 -0.11 -5.30
N ASN A 215 -5.21 -0.79 -6.43
CA ASN A 215 -4.52 -2.08 -6.52
C ASN A 215 -3.09 -2.01 -5.97
N VAL A 216 -2.34 -0.95 -6.28
CA VAL A 216 -0.98 -0.72 -5.80
C VAL A 216 -0.99 -0.39 -4.30
N TRP A 217 -1.84 0.54 -3.87
CA TRP A 217 -2.02 0.92 -2.46
C TRP A 217 -2.44 -0.27 -1.58
N TYR A 218 -3.22 -1.19 -2.12
CA TYR A 218 -3.71 -2.34 -1.35
C TYR A 218 -2.73 -3.52 -1.31
N THR A 219 -1.96 -3.75 -2.40
CA THR A 219 -1.22 -5.01 -2.57
C THR A 219 0.29 -4.85 -2.73
N ALA A 220 0.80 -3.66 -3.02
CA ALA A 220 2.20 -3.45 -3.42
C ALA A 220 2.98 -2.40 -2.61
N GLU A 221 2.44 -1.84 -1.53
CA GLU A 221 3.03 -0.71 -0.77
C GLU A 221 4.54 -0.89 -0.45
N GLY A 222 5.01 -2.12 -0.28
CA GLY A 222 6.42 -2.42 0.02
C GLY A 222 7.39 -2.30 -1.15
N GLY A 223 6.93 -1.97 -2.36
CA GLY A 223 7.74 -1.89 -3.56
C GLY A 223 8.22 -0.48 -3.90
N ILE A 224 9.44 -0.34 -4.44
CA ILE A 224 10.00 0.97 -4.84
C ILE A 224 9.20 1.61 -6.00
N GLN A 225 8.72 0.80 -6.97
CA GLN A 225 7.84 1.30 -8.03
C GLN A 225 6.45 1.67 -7.50
N ALA A 226 5.96 0.93 -6.51
CA ALA A 226 4.70 1.26 -5.86
C ALA A 226 4.78 2.60 -5.12
N LEU A 227 5.89 2.89 -4.45
CA LEU A 227 6.09 4.18 -3.79
C LEU A 227 6.04 5.35 -4.78
N ASP A 228 6.64 5.22 -5.97
CA ASP A 228 6.54 6.22 -7.04
C ASP A 228 5.09 6.46 -7.48
N ILE A 229 4.34 5.37 -7.70
CA ILE A 229 2.92 5.45 -8.08
C ILE A 229 2.09 6.10 -6.98
N MET A 230 2.28 5.70 -5.73
CA MET A 230 1.56 6.26 -4.58
C MET A 230 1.83 7.76 -4.40
N LEU A 231 3.08 8.20 -4.55
CA LEU A 231 3.42 9.62 -4.53
C LEU A 231 2.76 10.37 -5.70
N THR A 232 2.72 9.76 -6.88
CA THR A 232 2.05 10.35 -8.05
C THR A 232 0.54 10.53 -7.83
N ASP A 233 -0.12 9.55 -7.20
CA ASP A 233 -1.54 9.66 -6.84
C ASP A 233 -1.79 10.81 -5.87
N LEU A 234 -0.94 10.97 -4.85
CA LEU A 234 -1.05 12.08 -3.90
C LEU A 234 -0.83 13.43 -4.61
N GLU A 235 0.21 13.55 -5.45
CA GLU A 235 0.51 14.77 -6.20
C GLU A 235 -0.62 15.19 -7.16
N LYS A 236 -1.31 14.22 -7.76
CA LYS A 236 -2.48 14.49 -8.62
C LYS A 236 -3.70 14.91 -7.80
N GLY A 237 -3.98 14.20 -6.71
CA GLY A 237 -5.15 14.44 -5.88
C GLY A 237 -5.07 15.75 -5.07
N LEU A 238 -3.87 16.28 -4.85
CA LEU A 238 -3.64 17.51 -4.08
C LEU A 238 -3.55 18.79 -4.94
N LYS A 239 -3.76 18.71 -6.24
CA LYS A 239 -3.82 19.85 -7.18
C LYS A 239 -5.21 20.46 -7.22
#